data_a4e41001a5a6b106e96b581126db8d42
#
_entry.id   a4e41001a5a6b106e96b581126db8d42
#
_cell.length_a   1.000
_cell.length_b   1.000
_cell.length_c   1.000
_cell.angle_alpha   90.00
_cell.angle_beta   90.00
_cell.angle_gamma   90.00
#
_symmetry.space_group_name_H-M   'P 1'
#
loop_
_entity.id
_entity.type
_entity.pdbx_description
1 polymer ?
#
loop_
_entity_poly.entity_id
_entity_poly.type
_entity_poly.pdbx_seq_one_letter_code
_entity_poly.pdbx_strand_id
1 'polypeptide(L)'
;MKKFVSLLLALMMALGMTALAEESKDQLARIQEKGEIVIATEGTWAPWTYTDENGTLVGFDVEIATAIAEKLGVKATFVTVEWDG
;
A
#
# COMPACT_ATOMS: atom_id res chain seq x y z
N MET A 1 -6.00 25.84 -38.48
CA MET A 1 -5.78 26.22 -37.08
C MET A 1 -6.65 25.43 -36.11
N LYS A 2 -7.93 25.20 -36.36
CA LYS A 2 -8.80 24.44 -35.47
C LYS A 2 -8.36 22.99 -35.25
N LYS A 3 -7.74 22.35 -36.24
CA LYS A 3 -7.26 20.98 -36.16
C LYS A 3 -6.06 20.80 -35.23
N PHE A 4 -5.21 21.80 -35.13
CA PHE A 4 -4.03 21.78 -34.26
C PHE A 4 -4.38 21.88 -32.78
N VAL A 5 -5.38 22.71 -32.44
CA VAL A 5 -5.82 22.90 -31.05
C VAL A 5 -6.46 21.62 -30.52
N SER A 6 -7.29 20.95 -31.32
CA SER A 6 -7.93 19.69 -30.94
C SER A 6 -6.91 18.56 -30.70
N LEU A 7 -5.87 18.50 -31.53
CA LEU A 7 -4.82 17.50 -31.39
C LEU A 7 -3.99 17.73 -30.12
N LEU A 8 -3.66 18.99 -29.83
CA LEU A 8 -2.91 19.36 -28.63
C LEU A 8 -3.70 19.03 -27.35
N LEU A 9 -5.01 19.29 -27.36
CA LEU A 9 -5.87 19.01 -26.20
C LEU A 9 -5.97 17.51 -25.95
N ALA A 10 -6.13 16.70 -26.99
CA ALA A 10 -6.17 15.25 -26.88
C ALA A 10 -4.85 14.69 -26.35
N LEU A 11 -3.72 15.25 -26.76
CA LEU A 11 -2.40 14.84 -26.32
C LEU A 11 -2.21 15.16 -24.83
N MET A 12 -2.64 16.32 -24.37
CA MET A 12 -2.56 16.71 -22.97
C MET A 12 -3.43 15.82 -22.07
N MET A 13 -4.61 15.45 -22.52
CA MET A 13 -5.48 14.53 -21.78
C MET A 13 -4.87 13.13 -21.68
N ALA A 14 -4.30 12.61 -22.75
CA ALA A 14 -3.65 11.32 -22.77
C ALA A 14 -2.45 11.27 -21.82
N LEU A 15 -1.64 12.32 -21.79
CA LEU A 15 -0.49 12.44 -20.89
C LEU A 15 -0.92 12.50 -19.42
N GLY A 16 -2.01 13.23 -19.13
CA GLY A 16 -2.54 13.31 -17.78
C GLY A 16 -3.04 11.98 -17.25
N MET A 17 -3.74 11.21 -18.08
CA MET A 17 -4.21 9.86 -17.71
C MET A 17 -3.05 8.89 -17.50
N THR A 18 -2.01 8.97 -18.32
CA THR A 18 -0.83 8.13 -18.19
C THR A 18 -0.08 8.42 -16.89
N ALA A 19 0.03 9.69 -16.51
CA ALA A 19 0.71 10.09 -15.27
C ALA A 19 -0.01 9.55 -14.03
N LEU A 20 -1.36 9.59 -14.01
CA LEU A 20 -2.15 9.03 -12.91
C LEU A 20 -2.00 7.51 -12.82
N ALA A 21 -1.98 6.81 -13.95
CA ALA A 21 -1.77 5.38 -13.98
C ALA A 21 -0.37 4.99 -13.50
N GLU A 22 0.64 5.79 -13.84
CA GLU A 22 2.02 5.58 -13.39
C GLU A 22 2.18 5.78 -11.89
N GLU A 23 1.51 6.78 -11.30
CA GLU A 23 1.53 6.99 -9.85
C GLU A 23 0.94 5.81 -9.11
N SER A 24 -0.19 5.25 -9.58
CA SER A 24 -0.80 4.07 -8.98
C SER A 24 0.10 2.84 -9.12
N LYS A 25 0.74 2.68 -10.27
CA LYS A 25 1.72 1.60 -10.51
C LYS A 25 2.96 1.77 -9.64
N ASP A 26 3.39 3.02 -9.40
CA ASP A 26 4.59 3.30 -8.64
C ASP A 26 4.50 2.82 -7.19
N GLN A 27 3.37 2.96 -6.54
CA GLN A 27 3.19 2.49 -5.17
C GLN A 27 3.28 0.97 -5.08
N LEU A 28 2.56 0.26 -5.95
CA LEU A 28 2.60 -1.19 -5.99
C LEU A 28 3.99 -1.69 -6.40
N ALA A 29 4.60 -1.04 -7.40
CA ALA A 29 5.95 -1.39 -7.85
C ALA A 29 6.98 -1.20 -6.74
N ARG A 30 6.89 -0.14 -5.96
CA ARG A 30 7.80 0.10 -4.83
C ARG A 30 7.69 -0.99 -3.77
N ILE A 31 6.47 -1.40 -3.45
CA ILE A 31 6.24 -2.48 -2.50
C ILE A 31 6.82 -3.78 -3.02
N GLN A 32 6.60 -4.09 -4.29
CA GLN A 32 7.12 -5.31 -4.91
C GLN A 32 8.63 -5.29 -5.06
N GLU A 33 9.24 -4.16 -5.38
CA GLU A 33 10.69 -4.00 -5.48
C GLU A 33 11.37 -4.16 -4.13
N LYS A 34 10.80 -3.61 -3.08
CA LYS A 34 11.31 -3.78 -1.72
C LYS A 34 11.08 -5.20 -1.18
N GLY A 35 10.10 -5.90 -1.71
CA GLY A 35 9.72 -7.22 -1.24
C GLY A 35 9.02 -7.19 0.11
N GLU A 36 8.54 -6.04 0.55
CA GLU A 36 7.82 -5.90 1.81
C GLU A 36 6.79 -4.78 1.77
N ILE A 37 5.75 -4.93 2.57
CA ILE A 37 4.79 -3.88 2.88
C ILE A 37 4.86 -3.60 4.37
N VAL A 38 5.00 -2.33 4.74
CA VAL A 38 5.06 -1.90 6.14
C VAL A 38 3.66 -1.52 6.59
N ILE A 39 3.21 -2.13 7.68
CA ILE A 39 1.85 -1.99 8.20
C ILE A 39 1.92 -1.42 9.61
N ALA A 40 1.32 -0.25 9.81
CA ALA A 40 1.21 0.36 11.13
C ALA A 40 -0.03 -0.20 11.84
N THR A 41 0.15 -0.64 13.08
CA THR A 41 -0.94 -1.17 13.88
C THR A 41 -0.71 -0.87 15.35
N GLU A 42 -1.76 -0.98 16.14
CA GLU A 42 -1.66 -0.88 17.60
C GLU A 42 -1.43 -2.28 18.17
N GLY A 43 -0.54 -2.41 19.14
CA GLY A 43 -0.12 -3.70 19.68
C GLY A 43 -0.81 -4.14 20.97
N THR A 44 -1.85 -3.43 21.40
CA THR A 44 -2.49 -3.66 22.70
C THR A 44 -4.01 -3.85 22.61
N TRP A 45 -4.50 -4.30 21.47
CA TRP A 45 -5.95 -4.42 21.23
C TRP A 45 -6.35 -5.85 20.83
N ALA A 46 -6.39 -6.74 21.83
CA ALA A 46 -6.81 -8.12 21.64
C ALA A 46 -8.32 -8.19 21.35
N PRO A 47 -8.78 -9.14 20.51
CA PRO A 47 -8.01 -10.13 19.75
C PRO A 47 -7.58 -9.65 18.36
N TRP A 48 -7.67 -8.35 18.09
CA TRP A 48 -7.42 -7.77 16.76
C TRP A 48 -5.93 -7.61 16.49
N THR A 49 -5.23 -6.87 17.35
CA THR A 49 -3.78 -6.72 17.29
C THR A 49 -3.25 -6.69 18.73
N TYR A 50 -2.41 -7.63 19.07
CA TYR A 50 -1.83 -7.70 20.42
C TYR A 50 -0.52 -8.47 20.38
N THR A 51 0.25 -8.34 21.45
CA THR A 51 1.52 -9.04 21.60
C THR A 51 1.30 -10.25 22.49
N ASP A 52 1.76 -11.42 22.04
CA ASP A 52 1.62 -12.66 22.80
C ASP A 52 2.69 -12.77 23.90
N GLU A 53 2.69 -13.89 24.61
CA GLU A 53 3.62 -14.17 25.71
C GLU A 53 5.09 -14.13 25.26
N ASN A 54 5.35 -14.41 24.00
CA ASN A 54 6.70 -14.41 23.43
C ASN A 54 7.12 -13.06 22.86
N GLY A 55 6.29 -12.03 22.99
CA GLY A 55 6.56 -10.72 22.42
C GLY A 55 6.27 -10.62 20.93
N THR A 56 5.57 -11.58 20.36
CA THR A 56 5.22 -11.60 18.94
C THR A 56 3.88 -10.91 18.72
N LEU A 57 3.81 -10.04 17.72
CA LEU A 57 2.57 -9.37 17.33
C LEU A 57 1.67 -10.38 16.62
N VAL A 58 0.47 -10.57 17.14
CA VAL A 58 -0.51 -11.52 16.65
C VAL A 58 -1.90 -10.89 16.61
N GLY A 59 -2.87 -11.62 16.09
CA GLY A 59 -4.28 -11.22 16.09
C GLY A 59 -4.90 -11.31 14.71
N PHE A 60 -6.20 -11.08 14.68
CA PHE A 60 -7.00 -11.19 13.46
C PHE A 60 -6.51 -10.26 12.35
N ASP A 61 -6.23 -8.99 12.70
CA ASP A 61 -5.77 -8.00 11.73
C ASP A 61 -4.38 -8.36 11.18
N VAL A 62 -3.51 -8.91 12.02
CA VAL A 62 -2.18 -9.37 11.62
C VAL A 62 -2.29 -10.52 10.61
N GLU A 63 -3.19 -11.46 10.85
CA GLU A 63 -3.41 -12.58 9.94
C GLU A 63 -3.95 -12.14 8.58
N ILE A 64 -4.90 -11.21 8.57
CA ILE A 64 -5.45 -10.67 7.31
C ILE A 64 -4.38 -9.90 6.53
N ALA A 65 -3.64 -9.04 7.20
CA ALA A 65 -2.58 -8.26 6.57
C ALA A 65 -1.48 -9.15 6.00
N THR A 66 -1.12 -10.21 6.71
CA THR A 66 -0.15 -11.19 6.24
C THR A 66 -0.65 -11.92 5.00
N ALA A 67 -1.93 -12.31 4.98
CA ALA A 67 -2.54 -12.95 3.82
C ALA A 67 -2.55 -12.04 2.59
N ILE A 68 -2.81 -10.75 2.77
CA ILE A 68 -2.78 -9.76 1.69
C ILE A 68 -1.35 -9.63 1.15
N ALA A 69 -0.37 -9.54 2.03
CA ALA A 69 1.05 -9.45 1.63
C ALA A 69 1.48 -10.68 0.82
N GLU A 70 1.06 -11.88 1.24
CA GLU A 70 1.34 -13.10 0.49
C GLU A 70 0.77 -13.07 -0.92
N LYS A 71 -0.45 -12.57 -1.08
CA LYS A 71 -1.06 -12.43 -2.40
C LYS A 71 -0.35 -11.42 -3.29
N LEU A 72 0.26 -10.41 -2.68
CA LEU A 72 1.08 -9.44 -3.40
C LEU A 72 2.50 -9.95 -3.67
N GLY A 73 2.86 -11.10 -3.10
CA GLY A 73 4.19 -11.68 -3.26
C GLY A 73 5.26 -10.96 -2.44
N VAL A 74 4.88 -10.35 -1.33
CA VAL A 74 5.81 -9.59 -0.47
C VAL A 74 5.67 -10.01 0.98
N LYS A 75 6.63 -9.58 1.80
CA LYS A 75 6.64 -9.81 3.23
C LYS A 75 5.83 -8.72 3.94
N ALA A 76 5.06 -9.08 4.95
CA ALA A 76 4.41 -8.13 5.83
C ALA A 76 5.35 -7.76 6.98
N THR A 77 5.60 -6.47 7.14
CA THR A 77 6.40 -5.93 8.24
C THR A 77 5.51 -5.02 9.08
N PHE A 78 5.38 -5.31 10.36
CA PHE A 78 4.49 -4.58 11.25
C PHE A 78 5.28 -3.62 12.14
N VAL A 79 4.76 -2.39 12.26
CA VAL A 79 5.25 -1.42 13.23
C VAL A 79 4.10 -1.06 14.16
N THR A 80 4.37 -1.01 15.45
CA THR A 80 3.35 -0.64 16.44
C THR A 80 3.39 0.87 16.67
N VAL A 81 2.22 1.47 16.63
CA VAL A 81 2.04 2.91 16.85
C VAL A 81 0.94 3.11 17.88
N GLU A 82 0.94 4.23 18.56
CA GLU A 82 -0.14 4.59 19.46
C GLU A 82 -1.31 5.15 18.67
N TRP A 83 -2.52 4.98 19.21
CA TRP A 83 -3.75 5.43 18.54
C TRP A 83 -3.70 6.91 18.16
N ASP A 84 -3.13 7.73 19.03
CA ASP A 84 -3.01 9.18 18.81
C ASP A 84 -1.78 9.56 17.95
N GLY A 85 -1.00 8.61 17.56
CA GLY A 85 0.16 8.81 16.73
C GLY A 85 -0.16 8.66 15.26
#